data_9902176c01ed37e7a005ae98b5255708
#
_entry.id   9902176c01ed37e7a005ae98b5255708
#
_cell.length_a   1.000
_cell.length_b   1.000
_cell.length_c   1.000
_cell.angle_alpha   90.00
_cell.angle_beta   90.00
_cell.angle_gamma   90.00
#
_symmetry.space_group_name_H-M   'P 1'
#
loop_
_entity.id
_entity.type
_entity.pdbx_description
1 polymer ?
#
loop_
_entity_poly.entity_id
_entity_poly.type
_entity_poly.pdbx_seq_one_letter_code
_entity_poly.pdbx_strand_id
1 'polypeptide(L)'
;GGLLVAVGKVAGIPVHVIIDTGAEHSLGNAALHAALVQKALRHGAGSQRTIIGATAETTSGLAVTVPSVKIGEASLHNLSVTFGDLHVFRIWGLEDEPAILVGMDLIGTLQRFVIDYKRQEIYLQARKQARSTTVRKCGPGQCQTRIPVRGG
;
A
#
# COMPACT_ATOMS: atom_id res chain seq x y z
N GLY A 1 0.10 20.22 -4.18
CA GLY A 1 0.16 18.91 -4.79
C GLY A 1 -0.93 18.00 -4.24
N GLY A 2 -1.72 17.41 -5.09
CA GLY A 2 -2.75 16.45 -4.68
C GLY A 2 -2.14 15.11 -4.31
N LEU A 3 -2.78 14.40 -3.38
CA LEU A 3 -2.47 13.00 -3.11
C LEU A 3 -2.77 12.16 -4.36
N LEU A 4 -1.96 11.14 -4.59
CA LEU A 4 -2.15 10.20 -5.67
C LEU A 4 -2.75 8.92 -5.13
N VAL A 5 -3.87 8.50 -5.70
CA VAL A 5 -4.54 7.25 -5.33
C VAL A 5 -4.42 6.26 -6.48
N ALA A 6 -4.02 5.05 -6.15
CA ALA A 6 -3.86 3.94 -7.07
C ALA A 6 -4.56 2.69 -6.53
N VAL A 7 -4.52 1.61 -7.28
CA VAL A 7 -4.98 0.29 -6.84
C VAL A 7 -3.77 -0.61 -6.64
N GLY A 8 -3.80 -1.39 -5.58
CA GLY A 8 -2.77 -2.38 -5.29
C GLY A 8 -3.33 -3.56 -4.54
N LYS A 9 -2.42 -4.36 -3.97
CA LYS A 9 -2.76 -5.49 -3.10
C LYS A 9 -1.85 -5.51 -1.89
N VAL A 10 -2.41 -5.76 -0.72
CA VAL A 10 -1.67 -6.04 0.50
C VAL A 10 -1.95 -7.48 0.90
N ALA A 11 -0.92 -8.32 0.95
CA ALA A 11 -1.07 -9.76 1.20
C ALA A 11 -2.13 -10.41 0.28
N GLY A 12 -2.23 -9.98 -0.96
CA GLY A 12 -3.23 -10.44 -1.93
C GLY A 12 -4.64 -9.82 -1.79
N ILE A 13 -4.87 -8.96 -0.80
CA ILE A 13 -6.14 -8.25 -0.63
C ILE A 13 -6.12 -6.99 -1.47
N PRO A 14 -7.11 -6.78 -2.37
CA PRO A 14 -7.21 -5.53 -3.13
C PRO A 14 -7.36 -4.32 -2.21
N VAL A 15 -6.59 -3.28 -2.47
CA VAL A 15 -6.58 -2.07 -1.66
C VAL A 15 -6.53 -0.81 -2.52
N HIS A 16 -7.05 0.28 -1.99
CA HIS A 16 -6.72 1.61 -2.47
C HIS A 16 -5.37 2.01 -1.88
N VAL A 17 -4.48 2.51 -2.72
CA VAL A 17 -3.13 2.94 -2.34
C VAL A 17 -3.04 4.45 -2.46
N ILE A 18 -2.85 5.12 -1.34
CA ILE A 18 -2.56 6.56 -1.31
C ILE A 18 -1.04 6.72 -1.26
N ILE A 19 -0.47 7.43 -2.20
CA ILE A 19 0.96 7.75 -2.20
C ILE A 19 1.16 9.11 -1.56
N ASP A 20 1.89 9.15 -0.45
CA ASP A 20 2.15 10.37 0.30
C ASP A 20 3.64 10.50 0.62
N THR A 21 4.36 11.30 -0.17
CA THR A 21 5.78 11.57 0.04
C THR A 21 6.07 12.43 1.27
N GLY A 22 5.05 13.06 1.85
CA GLY A 22 5.13 13.81 3.09
C GLY A 22 4.98 12.94 4.35
N ALA A 23 4.50 11.71 4.19
CA ALA A 23 4.36 10.79 5.31
C ALA A 23 5.66 10.01 5.54
N GLU A 24 6.11 9.96 6.77
CA GLU A 24 7.30 9.20 7.16
C GLU A 24 7.01 7.70 7.19
N HIS A 25 5.84 7.31 7.67
CA HIS A 25 5.42 5.92 7.86
C HIS A 25 4.21 5.56 7.03
N SER A 26 4.16 4.30 6.60
CA SER A 26 3.02 3.73 5.91
C SER A 26 1.93 3.34 6.90
N LEU A 27 0.68 3.66 6.56
CA LEU A 27 -0.48 3.54 7.42
C LEU A 27 -1.56 2.72 6.73
N GLY A 28 -2.23 1.86 7.48
CA GLY A 28 -3.38 1.10 7.01
C GLY A 28 -4.65 1.47 7.77
N ASN A 29 -5.80 1.41 7.10
CA ASN A 29 -7.06 1.67 7.75
C ASN A 29 -7.63 0.43 8.46
N ALA A 30 -8.67 0.63 9.26
CA ALA A 30 -9.34 -0.44 9.99
C ALA A 30 -9.94 -1.50 9.07
N ALA A 31 -10.46 -1.12 7.91
CA ALA A 31 -11.03 -2.04 6.93
C ALA A 31 -9.96 -3.01 6.38
N LEU A 32 -8.76 -2.50 6.09
CA LEU A 32 -7.63 -3.35 5.68
C LEU A 32 -7.20 -4.29 6.81
N HIS A 33 -7.09 -3.79 8.02
CA HIS A 33 -6.74 -4.63 9.18
C HIS A 33 -7.75 -5.76 9.37
N ALA A 34 -9.04 -5.45 9.34
CA ALA A 34 -10.10 -6.46 9.44
C ALA A 34 -10.01 -7.52 8.32
N ALA A 35 -9.75 -7.10 7.08
CA ALA A 35 -9.59 -8.01 5.95
C ALA A 35 -8.38 -8.93 6.10
N LEU A 36 -7.26 -8.41 6.61
CA LEU A 36 -6.06 -9.22 6.92
C LEU A 36 -6.34 -10.26 8.01
N VAL A 37 -7.01 -9.85 9.08
CA VAL A 37 -7.41 -10.78 10.17
C VAL A 37 -8.32 -11.88 9.65
N GLN A 38 -9.35 -11.55 8.89
CA GLN A 38 -10.25 -12.54 8.30
C GLN A 38 -9.53 -13.51 7.38
N LYS A 39 -8.61 -13.01 6.56
CA LYS A 39 -7.79 -13.85 5.69
C LYS A 39 -6.92 -14.81 6.50
N ALA A 40 -6.28 -14.33 7.54
CA ALA A 40 -5.47 -15.16 8.43
C ALA A 40 -6.29 -16.29 9.08
N LEU A 41 -7.48 -16.00 9.57
CA LEU A 41 -8.38 -16.96 10.16
C LEU A 41 -8.83 -18.06 9.17
N ARG A 42 -9.05 -17.70 7.90
CA ARG A 42 -9.43 -18.67 6.85
C ARG A 42 -8.29 -19.61 6.48
N HIS A 43 -7.04 -19.16 6.59
CA HIS A 43 -5.85 -19.94 6.21
C HIS A 43 -5.20 -20.68 7.39
N GLY A 44 -5.75 -20.55 8.59
CA GLY A 44 -5.29 -21.25 9.79
C GLY A 44 -4.17 -20.54 10.56
N ALA A 45 -3.77 -21.12 11.68
CA ALA A 45 -2.87 -20.50 12.66
C ALA A 45 -1.47 -20.17 12.12
N GLY A 46 -0.97 -20.89 11.12
CA GLY A 46 0.33 -20.61 10.49
C GLY A 46 0.35 -19.29 9.71
N SER A 47 -0.75 -19.01 9.01
CA SER A 47 -0.91 -17.74 8.28
C SER A 47 -1.14 -16.55 9.21
N GLN A 48 -1.72 -16.79 10.39
CA GLN A 48 -1.96 -15.79 11.40
C GLN A 48 -0.66 -15.18 11.94
N ARG A 49 0.37 -15.99 12.15
CA ARG A 49 1.69 -15.53 12.60
C ARG A 49 2.38 -14.64 11.58
N THR A 50 2.15 -14.88 10.29
CA THR A 50 2.77 -14.12 9.21
C THR A 50 2.09 -12.78 8.98
N ILE A 51 0.79 -12.68 9.28
CA ILE A 51 -0.03 -11.50 8.98
C ILE A 51 -0.25 -10.64 10.22
N ILE A 52 -0.29 -11.24 11.42
CA ILE A 52 -0.54 -10.56 12.70
C ILE A 52 0.69 -10.64 13.59
N GLY A 53 1.85 -10.41 13.06
CA GLY A 53 3.03 -10.18 13.88
C GLY A 53 2.96 -8.78 14.47
N ALA A 54 2.05 -8.57 15.42
CA ALA A 54 1.99 -7.31 16.16
C ALA A 54 3.30 -7.09 16.90
N THR A 55 4.03 -6.07 16.53
CA THR A 55 5.37 -5.86 17.05
C THR A 55 5.46 -4.71 18.04
N ALA A 56 4.56 -3.74 17.98
CA ALA A 56 4.55 -2.63 18.93
C ALA A 56 3.23 -1.87 18.89
N GLU A 57 2.75 -1.46 20.05
CA GLU A 57 1.77 -0.39 20.13
C GLU A 57 2.51 0.94 19.97
N THR A 58 2.07 1.75 19.01
CA THR A 58 2.54 3.12 18.85
C THR A 58 1.44 4.09 19.29
N THR A 59 1.78 5.35 19.51
CA THR A 59 0.80 6.39 19.81
C THR A 59 -0.26 6.58 18.71
N SER A 60 0.01 6.08 17.48
CA SER A 60 -0.85 6.24 16.32
C SER A 60 -1.62 4.96 15.95
N GLY A 61 -1.36 3.82 16.58
CA GLY A 61 -2.03 2.57 16.26
C GLY A 61 -1.16 1.32 16.46
N LEU A 62 -1.57 0.23 15.82
CA LEU A 62 -0.92 -1.06 15.90
C LEU A 62 0.02 -1.27 14.71
N ALA A 63 1.31 -1.41 14.96
CA ALA A 63 2.29 -1.75 13.92
C ALA A 63 2.28 -3.25 13.63
N VAL A 64 2.11 -3.61 12.36
CA VAL A 64 2.04 -4.99 11.88
C VAL A 64 2.97 -5.16 10.69
N THR A 65 3.74 -6.24 10.67
CA THR A 65 4.50 -6.62 9.50
C THR A 65 3.60 -7.31 8.50
N VAL A 66 3.42 -6.72 7.32
CA VAL A 66 2.68 -7.33 6.22
C VAL A 66 3.63 -8.05 5.27
N PRO A 67 3.26 -9.24 4.75
CA PRO A 67 4.18 -10.05 3.94
C PRO A 67 4.46 -9.41 2.58
N SER A 68 3.49 -8.73 1.99
CA SER A 68 3.66 -8.10 0.68
C SER A 68 2.74 -6.91 0.47
N VAL A 69 3.26 -5.92 -0.24
CA VAL A 69 2.49 -4.83 -0.84
C VAL A 69 2.82 -4.82 -2.32
N LYS A 70 1.81 -4.96 -3.16
CA LYS A 70 1.94 -4.97 -4.62
C LYS A 70 1.24 -3.76 -5.20
N ILE A 71 1.96 -2.98 -6.00
CA ILE A 71 1.44 -1.82 -6.73
C ILE A 71 1.87 -2.01 -8.19
N GLY A 72 0.91 -2.33 -9.08
CA GLY A 72 1.23 -2.75 -10.44
C GLY A 72 2.14 -3.98 -10.44
N GLU A 73 3.28 -3.92 -11.09
CA GLU A 73 4.28 -4.99 -11.13
C GLU A 73 5.30 -4.94 -9.98
N ALA A 74 5.35 -3.82 -9.24
CA ALA A 74 6.25 -3.69 -8.11
C ALA A 74 5.71 -4.44 -6.90
N SER A 75 6.51 -5.34 -6.34
CA SER A 75 6.21 -6.07 -5.10
C SER A 75 7.25 -5.73 -4.05
N LEU A 76 6.79 -5.38 -2.87
CA LEU A 76 7.60 -5.12 -1.70
C LEU A 76 7.21 -6.11 -0.61
N HIS A 77 8.19 -6.57 0.15
CA HIS A 77 8.00 -7.65 1.12
C HIS A 77 8.42 -7.24 2.53
N ASN A 78 7.76 -7.83 3.52
CA ASN A 78 8.08 -7.67 4.94
C ASN A 78 8.07 -6.21 5.39
N LEU A 79 6.97 -5.52 5.11
CA LEU A 79 6.82 -4.10 5.43
C LEU A 79 6.10 -3.89 6.76
N SER A 80 6.58 -2.93 7.54
CA SER A 80 5.86 -2.49 8.72
C SER A 80 4.80 -1.47 8.34
N VAL A 81 3.56 -1.76 8.70
CA VAL A 81 2.40 -0.89 8.46
C VAL A 81 1.72 -0.64 9.80
N THR A 82 1.45 0.62 10.12
CA THR A 82 0.72 1.01 11.31
C THR A 82 -0.77 1.13 10.99
N PHE A 83 -1.61 0.41 11.72
CA PHE A 83 -3.06 0.41 11.54
C PHE A 83 -3.75 1.25 12.60
N GLY A 84 -4.75 2.02 12.19
CA GLY A 84 -5.54 2.83 13.09
C GLY A 84 -6.69 3.53 12.38
N ASP A 85 -7.53 4.20 13.17
CA ASP A 85 -8.58 5.10 12.66
C ASP A 85 -7.95 6.45 12.34
N LEU A 86 -7.51 6.61 11.10
CA LEU A 86 -6.77 7.77 10.66
C LEU A 86 -7.65 8.69 9.84
N HIS A 87 -7.67 9.95 10.21
CA HIS A 87 -8.47 11.00 9.59
C HIS A 87 -8.25 11.12 8.07
N VAL A 88 -7.04 10.82 7.60
CA VAL A 88 -6.71 10.87 6.17
C VAL A 88 -7.62 9.98 5.32
N PHE A 89 -8.00 8.81 5.81
CA PHE A 89 -8.89 7.90 5.06
C PHE A 89 -10.31 8.42 4.98
N ARG A 90 -10.79 9.15 5.99
CA ARG A 90 -12.10 9.80 5.97
C ARG A 90 -12.17 10.92 4.94
N ILE A 91 -11.14 11.75 4.87
CA ILE A 91 -11.05 12.84 3.88
C ILE A 91 -11.19 12.30 2.45
N TRP A 92 -10.68 11.10 2.21
CA TRP A 92 -10.72 10.46 0.90
C TRP A 92 -11.91 9.54 0.68
N GLY A 93 -12.80 9.42 1.67
CA GLY A 93 -13.95 8.50 1.59
C GLY A 93 -13.55 7.03 1.53
N LEU A 94 -12.41 6.68 2.10
CA LEU A 94 -11.82 5.34 2.07
C LEU A 94 -11.85 4.67 3.45
N GLU A 95 -12.72 5.08 4.35
CA GLU A 95 -12.78 4.54 5.70
C GLU A 95 -13.35 3.11 5.75
N ASP A 96 -14.27 2.79 4.84
CA ASP A 96 -14.99 1.50 4.79
C ASP A 96 -14.40 0.48 3.82
N GLU A 97 -13.43 0.88 3.02
CA GLU A 97 -12.75 0.01 2.06
C GLU A 97 -11.29 -0.18 2.42
N PRO A 98 -10.71 -1.39 2.19
CA PRO A 98 -9.28 -1.60 2.46
C PRO A 98 -8.41 -0.57 1.75
N ALA A 99 -7.64 0.17 2.53
CA ALA A 99 -6.76 1.21 2.02
C ALA A 99 -5.44 1.28 2.81
N ILE A 100 -4.39 1.64 2.10
CA ILE A 100 -3.05 1.86 2.63
C ILE A 100 -2.53 3.22 2.15
N LEU A 101 -1.96 3.99 3.06
CA LEU A 101 -1.15 5.15 2.76
C LEU A 101 0.31 4.72 2.75
N VAL A 102 0.96 4.91 1.64
CA VAL A 102 2.36 4.55 1.43
C VAL A 102 3.22 5.77 1.69
N GLY A 103 4.02 5.70 2.73
CA GLY A 103 4.95 6.75 3.14
C GLY A 103 6.38 6.52 2.67
N MET A 104 7.28 7.37 3.13
CA MET A 104 8.69 7.34 2.74
C MET A 104 9.44 6.10 3.22
N ASP A 105 8.99 5.46 4.29
CA ASP A 105 9.53 4.18 4.76
C ASP A 105 9.48 3.08 3.71
N LEU A 106 8.43 3.10 2.88
CA LEU A 106 8.23 2.18 1.77
C LEU A 106 8.79 2.74 0.46
N ILE A 107 8.49 4.01 0.14
CA ILE A 107 8.99 4.66 -1.08
C ILE A 107 10.52 4.66 -1.12
N GLY A 108 11.16 4.90 0.03
CA GLY A 108 12.63 4.89 0.16
C GLY A 108 13.29 3.54 -0.10
N THR A 109 12.54 2.42 -0.09
CA THR A 109 13.06 1.10 -0.45
C THR A 109 13.06 0.84 -1.94
N LEU A 110 12.40 1.67 -2.72
CA LEU A 110 12.34 1.56 -4.17
C LEU A 110 13.68 1.95 -4.81
N GLN A 111 14.02 1.32 -5.91
CA GLN A 111 15.18 1.71 -6.71
C GLN A 111 14.91 3.02 -7.45
N ARG A 112 13.68 3.19 -7.93
CA ARG A 112 13.25 4.39 -8.64
C ARG A 112 11.79 4.70 -8.30
N PHE A 113 11.54 5.98 -8.07
CA PHE A 113 10.21 6.52 -7.87
C PHE A 113 10.13 7.87 -8.57
N VAL A 114 9.19 8.00 -9.51
CA VAL A 114 8.98 9.22 -10.28
C VAL A 114 7.50 9.55 -10.32
N ILE A 115 7.16 10.80 -10.07
CA ILE A 115 5.80 11.32 -10.21
C ILE A 115 5.77 12.23 -11.44
N ASP A 116 4.96 11.88 -12.42
CA ASP A 116 4.63 12.75 -13.56
C ASP A 116 3.28 13.42 -13.29
N TYR A 117 3.32 14.62 -12.75
CA TYR A 117 2.11 15.38 -12.43
C TYR A 117 1.31 15.78 -13.66
N LYS A 118 1.96 15.97 -14.79
CA LYS A 118 1.29 16.36 -16.03
C LYS A 118 0.46 15.20 -16.59
N ARG A 119 1.00 13.99 -16.57
CA ARG A 119 0.33 12.78 -17.03
C ARG A 119 -0.48 12.10 -15.93
N GLN A 120 -0.32 12.56 -14.69
CA GLN A 120 -0.89 11.94 -13.49
C GLN A 120 -0.51 10.46 -13.37
N GLU A 121 0.76 10.19 -13.61
CA GLU A 121 1.33 8.85 -13.58
C GLU A 121 2.43 8.77 -12.51
N ILE A 122 2.53 7.60 -11.90
CA ILE A 122 3.62 7.27 -10.98
C ILE A 122 4.39 6.11 -11.58
N TYR A 123 5.69 6.27 -11.66
CA TYR A 123 6.62 5.24 -12.06
C TYR A 123 7.32 4.69 -10.83
N LEU A 124 7.22 3.38 -10.62
CA LEU A 124 7.84 2.67 -9.52
C LEU A 124 8.75 1.56 -10.04
N GLN A 125 9.89 1.39 -9.40
CA GLN A 125 10.75 0.24 -9.64
C GLN A 125 11.29 -0.28 -8.31
N ALA A 126 10.96 -1.51 -7.97
CA ALA A 126 11.50 -2.18 -6.80
C ALA A 126 12.94 -2.63 -7.04
N ARG A 127 13.74 -2.63 -5.99
CA ARG A 127 15.07 -3.24 -6.03
C ARG A 127 14.94 -4.75 -6.32
N LYS A 128 15.85 -5.31 -7.06
CA LYS A 128 15.85 -6.74 -7.46
C LYS A 128 14.71 -7.16 -8.39
N GLN A 129 13.95 -6.21 -8.94
CA GLN A 129 12.97 -6.49 -9.98
C GLN A 129 13.39 -5.81 -11.28
N ALA A 130 13.40 -6.57 -12.37
CA ALA A 130 13.68 -6.04 -13.70
C ALA A 130 12.51 -5.24 -14.28
N ARG A 131 11.32 -5.32 -13.66
CA ARG A 131 10.10 -4.70 -14.14
C ARG A 131 9.79 -3.42 -13.38
N SER A 132 9.39 -2.42 -14.14
CA SER A 132 8.86 -1.17 -13.63
C SER A 132 7.35 -1.10 -13.80
N THR A 133 6.71 -0.31 -12.99
CA THR A 133 5.27 -0.11 -13.04
C THR A 133 4.96 1.38 -13.17
N THR A 134 3.98 1.69 -14.03
CA THR A 134 3.38 3.02 -14.12
C THR A 134 1.96 2.95 -13.60
N VAL A 135 1.65 3.80 -12.64
CA VAL A 135 0.33 3.89 -12.03
C VAL A 135 -0.25 5.27 -12.34
N ARG A 136 -1.46 5.30 -12.85
CA ARG A 136 -2.19 6.55 -13.08
C ARG A 136 -2.95 6.98 -11.85
N LYS A 137 -3.00 8.28 -11.64
CA LYS A 137 -3.88 8.86 -10.63
C LYS A 137 -5.33 8.48 -10.94
N CYS A 138 -6.01 8.01 -9.92
CA CYS A 138 -7.40 7.65 -10.03
C CYS A 138 -8.29 8.76 -9.44
N GLY A 139 -9.38 9.07 -10.13
CA GLY A 139 -10.51 9.74 -9.51
C GLY A 139 -11.31 8.74 -8.66
N PRO A 140 -12.26 9.22 -7.83
CA PRO A 140 -13.15 8.35 -7.06
C PRO A 140 -13.84 7.34 -7.99
N GLY A 141 -13.65 6.04 -7.76
CA GLY A 141 -14.26 4.96 -8.53
C GLY A 141 -13.60 4.61 -9.88
N GLN A 142 -12.50 5.26 -10.27
CA GLN A 142 -11.83 5.01 -11.56
C GLN A 142 -10.33 4.86 -11.39
N CYS A 143 -9.90 3.69 -10.99
CA CYS A 143 -8.48 3.37 -10.96
C CYS A 143 -8.12 2.44 -12.10
N GLN A 144 -7.27 2.90 -13.02
CA GLN A 144 -6.66 2.07 -14.05
C GLN A 144 -5.15 1.97 -13.80
N THR A 145 -4.72 0.78 -13.46
CA THR A 145 -3.30 0.47 -13.40
C THR A 145 -2.85 0.06 -14.79
N ARG A 146 -2.00 0.85 -15.42
CA ARG A 146 -1.25 0.40 -16.59
C ARG A 146 0.01 -0.29 -16.15
N ILE A 147 0.16 -1.52 -16.56
CA ILE A 147 1.37 -2.31 -16.38
C ILE A 147 2.18 -2.15 -17.67
N PRO A 148 3.25 -1.36 -17.70
CA PRO A 148 4.12 -1.37 -18.86
C PRO A 148 4.90 -2.69 -18.88
N VAL A 149 4.69 -3.44 -19.93
CA VAL A 149 5.40 -4.70 -20.19
C VAL A 149 6.77 -4.38 -20.78
N ARG A 150 7.70 -3.82 -20.03
CA ARG A 150 9.09 -3.73 -20.48
C ARG A 150 10.02 -3.86 -19.31
N GLY A 151 10.66 -5.03 -19.26
CA GLY A 151 11.98 -5.14 -18.69
C GLY A 151 12.96 -4.34 -19.55
N GLY A 152 13.70 -3.49 -18.95
CA GLY A 152 14.78 -2.77 -19.61
C GLY A 152 15.78 -2.38 -18.61
#